data_b0aaa36f2a23771a4d72ef1288063ba4
#
_entry.id   b0aaa36f2a23771a4d72ef1288063ba4
#
_cell.length_a   1.000
_cell.length_b   1.000
_cell.length_c   1.000
_cell.angle_alpha   90.00
_cell.angle_beta   90.00
_cell.angle_gamma   90.00
#
_symmetry.space_group_name_H-M   'P 1'
#
loop_
_entity.id
_entity.type
_entity.pdbx_description
1 polymer ?
#
loop_
_entity_poly.entity_id
_entity_poly.type
_entity_poly.pdbx_seq_one_letter_code
_entity_poly.pdbx_strand_id
1 'polypeptide(L)'
;MNTQQPRVWFITGASSGLGKALSEAVIARGDRAILTARRLGRLRAIAAGHEDHVLPLALDVNDADGRARAVADAIERFGRIDVLANVAGRGVVGACEEFSLEQLREQMELNFFAAAEMSRAVLPQMRKQGAGHILTVSSIAGLVAMNAAGPYCAAKFAIEGWTEALAIEAKPLGIRVTLVEPGAFRTEFAGDANMRPAHRIDAYRPVVEPFETYLESSSGQQMGDPAKAAQRMLDVVASNDPPVRLMLGADAYSIWETTLANRQADLARWRERGIDTAFEGAATVQIQL
;
A
#
# COMPACT_ATOMS: atom_id res chain seq x y z
N MET A 1 -11.54 30.56 8.81
CA MET A 1 -11.93 29.24 8.31
C MET A 1 -11.31 29.09 6.93
N ASN A 2 -10.37 28.18 6.77
CA ASN A 2 -9.66 28.00 5.51
C ASN A 2 -10.59 27.23 4.55
N THR A 3 -11.22 27.92 3.62
CA THR A 3 -12.16 27.34 2.65
C THR A 3 -11.39 26.64 1.51
N GLN A 4 -10.58 25.65 1.86
CA GLN A 4 -10.04 24.74 0.82
C GLN A 4 -11.24 23.98 0.24
N GLN A 5 -11.38 23.97 -1.09
CA GLN A 5 -12.42 23.17 -1.75
C GLN A 5 -12.30 21.69 -1.35
N PRO A 6 -13.43 20.98 -1.13
CA PRO A 6 -13.42 19.57 -0.82
C PRO A 6 -12.63 18.79 -1.89
N ARG A 7 -11.69 17.95 -1.46
CA ARG A 7 -10.91 17.07 -2.36
C ARG A 7 -11.75 15.86 -2.76
N VAL A 8 -11.46 15.32 -3.92
CA VAL A 8 -12.08 14.09 -4.43
C VAL A 8 -11.09 12.93 -4.24
N TRP A 9 -11.45 11.99 -3.37
CA TRP A 9 -10.67 10.80 -3.03
C TRP A 9 -11.21 9.57 -3.76
N PHE A 10 -10.33 8.80 -4.38
CA PHE A 10 -10.63 7.46 -4.89
C PHE A 10 -9.94 6.45 -3.98
N ILE A 11 -10.70 5.62 -3.25
CA ILE A 11 -10.18 4.72 -2.22
C ILE A 11 -10.48 3.28 -2.61
N THR A 12 -9.44 2.46 -2.82
CA THR A 12 -9.59 1.01 -3.02
C THR A 12 -9.56 0.27 -1.69
N GLY A 13 -10.22 -0.88 -1.59
CA GLY A 13 -10.26 -1.64 -0.34
C GLY A 13 -11.04 -0.95 0.78
N ALA A 14 -11.96 -0.04 0.45
CA ALA A 14 -12.68 0.84 1.38
C ALA A 14 -13.64 0.12 2.35
N SER A 15 -13.90 -1.19 2.19
CA SER A 15 -14.92 -1.92 2.97
C SER A 15 -14.47 -2.45 4.32
N SER A 16 -13.16 -2.36 4.65
CA SER A 16 -12.59 -2.90 5.91
C SER A 16 -11.23 -2.26 6.23
N GLY A 17 -10.72 -2.52 7.42
CA GLY A 17 -9.37 -2.16 7.86
C GLY A 17 -9.00 -0.69 7.67
N LEU A 18 -7.78 -0.43 7.20
CA LEU A 18 -7.26 0.92 6.95
C LEU A 18 -8.08 1.67 5.89
N GLY A 19 -8.57 0.97 4.85
CA GLY A 19 -9.40 1.58 3.81
C GLY A 19 -10.74 2.10 4.35
N LYS A 20 -11.38 1.34 5.24
CA LYS A 20 -12.61 1.78 5.92
C LYS A 20 -12.32 2.99 6.81
N ALA A 21 -11.30 2.90 7.66
CA ALA A 21 -10.94 4.00 8.56
C ALA A 21 -10.60 5.29 7.78
N LEU A 22 -9.87 5.17 6.65
CA LEU A 22 -9.59 6.31 5.78
C LEU A 22 -10.87 6.87 5.15
N SER A 23 -11.79 6.01 4.69
CA SER A 23 -13.06 6.43 4.11
C SER A 23 -13.89 7.24 5.11
N GLU A 24 -14.02 6.74 6.33
CA GLU A 24 -14.74 7.42 7.41
C GLU A 24 -14.09 8.77 7.76
N ALA A 25 -12.77 8.84 7.82
CA ALA A 25 -12.04 10.09 8.10
C ALA A 25 -12.17 11.13 6.97
N VAL A 26 -12.15 10.69 5.70
CA VAL A 26 -12.36 11.53 4.51
C VAL A 26 -13.77 12.13 4.53
N ILE A 27 -14.79 11.31 4.79
CA ILE A 27 -16.20 11.75 4.89
C ILE A 27 -16.39 12.73 6.05
N ALA A 28 -15.87 12.42 7.22
CA ALA A 28 -15.96 13.27 8.40
C ALA A 28 -15.30 14.65 8.20
N ARG A 29 -14.27 14.72 7.33
CA ARG A 29 -13.61 15.97 6.94
C ARG A 29 -14.46 16.82 5.98
N GLY A 30 -15.50 16.28 5.39
CA GLY A 30 -16.33 16.93 4.36
C GLY A 30 -15.74 16.84 2.94
N ASP A 31 -14.77 15.98 2.71
CA ASP A 31 -14.25 15.69 1.38
C ASP A 31 -15.21 14.76 0.60
N ARG A 32 -15.05 14.69 -0.71
CA ARG A 32 -15.78 13.77 -1.60
C ARG A 32 -15.03 12.45 -1.70
N ALA A 33 -15.77 11.33 -1.79
CA ALA A 33 -15.13 10.02 -1.84
C ALA A 33 -15.76 9.08 -2.86
N ILE A 34 -14.94 8.39 -3.65
CA ILE A 34 -15.28 7.19 -4.38
C ILE A 34 -14.75 6.02 -3.55
N LEU A 35 -15.66 5.23 -3.01
CA LEU A 35 -15.36 4.07 -2.18
C LEU A 35 -15.46 2.80 -3.01
N THR A 36 -14.37 2.05 -3.15
CA THR A 36 -14.40 0.84 -3.97
C THR A 36 -13.98 -0.41 -3.19
N ALA A 37 -14.74 -1.47 -3.38
CA ALA A 37 -14.46 -2.83 -2.89
C ALA A 37 -15.41 -3.82 -3.56
N ARG A 38 -15.12 -5.14 -3.42
CA ARG A 38 -16.00 -6.20 -3.94
C ARG A 38 -17.38 -6.24 -3.25
N ARG A 39 -17.44 -5.88 -1.97
CA ARG A 39 -18.65 -5.96 -1.12
C ARG A 39 -19.40 -4.63 -1.08
N LEU A 40 -20.22 -4.36 -2.11
CA LEU A 40 -20.95 -3.10 -2.26
C LEU A 40 -21.84 -2.76 -1.06
N GLY A 41 -22.47 -3.75 -0.41
CA GLY A 41 -23.32 -3.52 0.76
C GLY A 41 -22.59 -2.85 1.93
N ARG A 42 -21.33 -3.23 2.20
CA ARG A 42 -20.50 -2.58 3.22
C ARG A 42 -20.16 -1.12 2.83
N LEU A 43 -19.93 -0.86 1.56
CA LEU A 43 -19.64 0.51 1.08
C LEU A 43 -20.85 1.42 1.20
N ARG A 44 -22.05 0.90 0.87
CA ARG A 44 -23.31 1.63 1.04
C ARG A 44 -23.58 1.98 2.50
N ALA A 45 -23.25 1.07 3.43
CA ALA A 45 -23.37 1.35 4.86
C ALA A 45 -22.44 2.48 5.31
N ILE A 46 -21.21 2.59 4.77
CA ILE A 46 -20.30 3.69 5.04
C ILE A 46 -20.78 5.00 4.40
N ALA A 47 -21.38 4.93 3.21
CA ALA A 47 -21.87 6.09 2.46
C ALA A 47 -23.23 6.61 2.94
N ALA A 48 -23.93 5.88 3.83
CA ALA A 48 -25.28 6.22 4.28
C ALA A 48 -25.35 7.62 4.94
N GLY A 49 -26.26 8.46 4.43
CA GLY A 49 -26.41 9.86 4.84
C GLY A 49 -25.40 10.81 4.21
N HIS A 50 -24.58 10.34 3.26
CA HIS A 50 -23.54 11.09 2.57
C HIS A 50 -23.58 10.96 1.04
N GLU A 51 -24.70 10.51 0.48
CA GLU A 51 -24.87 10.12 -0.93
C GLU A 51 -24.56 11.26 -1.93
N ASP A 52 -24.69 12.51 -1.51
CA ASP A 52 -24.38 13.66 -2.36
C ASP A 52 -22.89 13.81 -2.67
N HIS A 53 -22.02 13.33 -1.76
CA HIS A 53 -20.58 13.48 -1.88
C HIS A 53 -19.78 12.16 -1.74
N VAL A 54 -20.47 11.03 -1.59
CA VAL A 54 -19.85 9.70 -1.56
C VAL A 54 -20.45 8.80 -2.64
N LEU A 55 -19.58 8.20 -3.47
CA LEU A 55 -19.96 7.28 -4.53
C LEU A 55 -19.42 5.87 -4.19
N PRO A 56 -20.26 4.94 -3.72
CA PRO A 56 -19.87 3.55 -3.50
C PRO A 56 -19.94 2.74 -4.80
N LEU A 57 -18.83 2.11 -5.21
CA LEU A 57 -18.74 1.29 -6.42
C LEU A 57 -18.26 -0.13 -6.09
N ALA A 58 -18.92 -1.14 -6.65
CA ALA A 58 -18.41 -2.49 -6.62
C ALA A 58 -17.22 -2.61 -7.59
N LEU A 59 -16.05 -2.97 -7.07
CA LEU A 59 -14.84 -3.14 -7.86
C LEU A 59 -14.00 -4.30 -7.31
N ASP A 60 -13.69 -5.27 -8.15
CA ASP A 60 -12.50 -6.09 -7.98
C ASP A 60 -11.32 -5.35 -8.63
N VAL A 61 -10.32 -5.00 -7.84
CA VAL A 61 -9.16 -4.26 -8.34
C VAL A 61 -8.31 -5.07 -9.33
N ASN A 62 -8.53 -6.38 -9.44
CA ASN A 62 -7.90 -7.23 -10.46
C ASN A 62 -8.62 -7.18 -11.81
N ASP A 63 -9.87 -6.68 -11.86
CA ASP A 63 -10.63 -6.50 -13.12
C ASP A 63 -10.20 -5.22 -13.84
N ALA A 64 -9.51 -5.37 -14.98
CA ALA A 64 -9.01 -4.24 -15.77
C ALA A 64 -10.13 -3.34 -16.28
N ASP A 65 -11.21 -3.92 -16.82
CA ASP A 65 -12.35 -3.18 -17.31
C ASP A 65 -13.12 -2.51 -16.17
N GLY A 66 -13.22 -3.20 -15.02
CA GLY A 66 -13.79 -2.65 -13.79
C GLY A 66 -13.04 -1.42 -13.30
N ARG A 67 -11.70 -1.45 -13.31
CA ARG A 67 -10.89 -0.27 -12.96
C ARG A 67 -11.15 0.92 -13.89
N ALA A 68 -11.18 0.67 -15.21
CA ALA A 68 -11.42 1.72 -16.19
C ALA A 68 -12.83 2.35 -16.03
N ARG A 69 -13.86 1.51 -15.84
CA ARG A 69 -15.24 1.98 -15.56
C ARG A 69 -15.32 2.80 -14.28
N ALA A 70 -14.73 2.31 -13.17
CA ALA A 70 -14.80 3.01 -11.90
C ALA A 70 -14.10 4.38 -11.94
N VAL A 71 -13.00 4.53 -12.68
CA VAL A 71 -12.34 5.82 -12.89
C VAL A 71 -13.21 6.74 -13.77
N ALA A 72 -13.85 6.22 -14.81
CA ALA A 72 -14.78 6.99 -15.65
C ALA A 72 -15.99 7.51 -14.84
N ASP A 73 -16.62 6.64 -14.03
CA ASP A 73 -17.75 6.98 -13.15
C ASP A 73 -17.35 8.07 -12.13
N ALA A 74 -16.13 7.97 -11.57
CA ALA A 74 -15.60 8.97 -10.65
C ALA A 74 -15.45 10.35 -11.32
N ILE A 75 -14.92 10.38 -12.56
CA ILE A 75 -14.72 11.61 -13.32
C ILE A 75 -16.09 12.18 -13.77
N GLU A 76 -17.02 11.34 -14.20
CA GLU A 76 -18.38 11.76 -14.55
C GLU A 76 -19.09 12.39 -13.34
N ARG A 77 -18.98 11.78 -12.16
CA ARG A 77 -19.67 12.24 -10.95
C ARG A 77 -19.09 13.51 -10.34
N PHE A 78 -17.76 13.65 -10.33
CA PHE A 78 -17.07 14.72 -9.58
C PHE A 78 -16.19 15.62 -10.44
N GLY A 79 -15.96 15.30 -11.70
CA GLY A 79 -15.14 16.06 -12.67
C GLY A 79 -13.62 15.95 -12.45
N ARG A 80 -13.18 15.33 -11.34
CA ARG A 80 -11.77 15.28 -10.94
C ARG A 80 -11.48 14.11 -10.00
N ILE A 81 -10.21 13.79 -9.86
CA ILE A 81 -9.68 12.90 -8.82
C ILE A 81 -8.43 13.60 -8.25
N ASP A 82 -8.49 14.01 -6.98
CA ASP A 82 -7.39 14.72 -6.33
C ASP A 82 -6.46 13.75 -5.61
N VAL A 83 -7.01 12.68 -5.04
CA VAL A 83 -6.24 11.67 -4.30
C VAL A 83 -6.70 10.28 -4.73
N LEU A 84 -5.72 9.44 -5.10
CA LEU A 84 -5.90 7.99 -5.17
C LEU A 84 -5.29 7.38 -3.91
N ALA A 85 -6.06 6.55 -3.20
CA ALA A 85 -5.57 5.72 -2.12
C ALA A 85 -5.67 4.24 -2.50
N ASN A 86 -4.56 3.63 -2.89
CA ASN A 86 -4.42 2.20 -3.12
C ASN A 86 -4.28 1.48 -1.79
N VAL A 87 -5.39 0.98 -1.23
CA VAL A 87 -5.42 0.31 0.09
C VAL A 87 -5.76 -1.17 -0.03
N ALA A 88 -6.36 -1.59 -1.15
CA ALA A 88 -6.70 -2.99 -1.37
C ALA A 88 -5.46 -3.89 -1.31
N GLY A 89 -5.53 -4.97 -0.55
CA GLY A 89 -4.45 -5.93 -0.39
C GLY A 89 -4.83 -7.09 0.52
N ARG A 90 -4.02 -8.14 0.51
CA ARG A 90 -4.19 -9.34 1.33
C ARG A 90 -2.84 -9.91 1.70
N GLY A 91 -2.68 -10.38 2.93
CA GLY A 91 -1.49 -11.09 3.38
C GLY A 91 -1.49 -12.56 2.98
N VAL A 92 -0.40 -13.23 3.32
CA VAL A 92 -0.23 -14.70 3.22
C VAL A 92 0.38 -15.24 4.49
N VAL A 93 0.17 -16.54 4.76
CA VAL A 93 0.86 -17.26 5.85
C VAL A 93 1.25 -18.65 5.37
N GLY A 94 2.55 -18.90 5.28
CA GLY A 94 3.15 -20.16 4.85
C GLY A 94 4.59 -19.98 4.41
N ALA A 95 5.36 -21.06 4.33
CA ALA A 95 6.73 -21.02 3.79
C ALA A 95 6.72 -20.79 2.28
N CYS A 96 7.77 -20.19 1.75
CA CYS A 96 7.88 -19.85 0.32
C CYS A 96 7.67 -21.06 -0.60
N GLU A 97 8.19 -22.22 -0.21
CA GLU A 97 8.09 -23.48 -0.99
C GLU A 97 6.69 -24.09 -0.97
N GLU A 98 5.87 -23.76 0.02
CA GLU A 98 4.52 -24.32 0.17
C GLU A 98 3.49 -23.69 -0.79
N PHE A 99 3.76 -22.51 -1.35
CA PHE A 99 2.85 -21.82 -2.25
C PHE A 99 2.99 -22.30 -3.70
N SER A 100 1.86 -22.53 -4.36
CA SER A 100 1.86 -22.81 -5.80
C SER A 100 2.22 -21.56 -6.61
N LEU A 101 2.62 -21.77 -7.87
CA LEU A 101 2.91 -20.66 -8.78
C LEU A 101 1.68 -19.77 -9.03
N GLU A 102 0.48 -20.35 -9.04
CA GLU A 102 -0.79 -19.64 -9.18
C GLU A 102 -1.01 -18.72 -7.98
N GLN A 103 -0.76 -19.22 -6.76
CA GLN A 103 -0.87 -18.42 -5.52
C GLN A 103 0.16 -17.28 -5.48
N LEU A 104 1.38 -17.51 -5.97
CA LEU A 104 2.39 -16.45 -6.12
C LEU A 104 1.91 -15.37 -7.09
N ARG A 105 1.36 -15.77 -8.25
CA ARG A 105 0.80 -14.83 -9.25
C ARG A 105 -0.39 -14.06 -8.70
N GLU A 106 -1.32 -14.75 -8.02
CA GLU A 106 -2.49 -14.10 -7.39
C GLU A 106 -2.07 -13.04 -6.36
N GLN A 107 -1.01 -13.32 -5.60
CA GLN A 107 -0.48 -12.38 -4.62
C GLN A 107 0.15 -11.14 -5.28
N MET A 108 0.90 -11.35 -6.37
CA MET A 108 1.45 -10.27 -7.17
C MET A 108 0.35 -9.45 -7.86
N GLU A 109 -0.67 -10.12 -8.41
CA GLU A 109 -1.78 -9.45 -9.09
C GLU A 109 -2.49 -8.47 -8.15
N LEU A 110 -2.86 -8.93 -6.95
CA LEU A 110 -3.60 -8.10 -5.99
C LEU A 110 -2.74 -6.99 -5.35
N ASN A 111 -1.52 -7.33 -4.86
CA ASN A 111 -0.76 -6.39 -4.03
C ASN A 111 0.22 -5.51 -4.82
N PHE A 112 0.49 -5.85 -6.08
CA PHE A 112 1.37 -5.08 -6.95
C PHE A 112 0.64 -4.58 -8.20
N PHE A 113 0.24 -5.47 -9.13
CA PHE A 113 -0.31 -5.05 -10.42
C PHE A 113 -1.59 -4.22 -10.27
N ALA A 114 -2.51 -4.62 -9.41
CA ALA A 114 -3.74 -3.88 -9.19
C ALA A 114 -3.49 -2.43 -8.74
N ALA A 115 -2.56 -2.20 -7.80
CA ALA A 115 -2.21 -0.87 -7.32
C ALA A 115 -1.47 -0.04 -8.39
N ALA A 116 -0.54 -0.67 -9.12
CA ALA A 116 0.17 -0.04 -10.23
C ALA A 116 -0.80 0.38 -11.35
N GLU A 117 -1.70 -0.51 -11.76
CA GLU A 117 -2.68 -0.24 -12.81
C GLU A 117 -3.73 0.80 -12.39
N MET A 118 -4.19 0.80 -11.13
CA MET A 118 -5.05 1.87 -10.62
C MET A 118 -4.35 3.23 -10.68
N SER A 119 -3.07 3.28 -10.32
CA SER A 119 -2.29 4.51 -10.43
C SER A 119 -2.18 4.97 -11.88
N ARG A 120 -1.88 4.05 -12.81
CA ARG A 120 -1.85 4.33 -14.27
C ARG A 120 -3.20 4.82 -14.79
N ALA A 121 -4.31 4.29 -14.28
CA ALA A 121 -5.65 4.68 -14.72
C ALA A 121 -6.02 6.11 -14.31
N VAL A 122 -5.55 6.63 -13.16
CA VAL A 122 -5.84 8.00 -12.71
C VAL A 122 -4.84 9.04 -13.21
N LEU A 123 -3.61 8.64 -13.54
CA LEU A 123 -2.54 9.54 -13.98
C LEU A 123 -2.93 10.46 -15.15
N PRO A 124 -3.65 10.02 -16.21
CA PRO A 124 -4.07 10.91 -17.29
C PRO A 124 -4.95 12.07 -16.79
N GLN A 125 -5.87 11.79 -15.86
CA GLN A 125 -6.73 12.81 -15.27
C GLN A 125 -5.93 13.77 -14.37
N MET A 126 -5.06 13.25 -13.49
CA MET A 126 -4.20 14.07 -12.62
C MET A 126 -3.23 14.93 -13.43
N ARG A 127 -2.66 14.41 -14.52
CA ARG A 127 -1.81 15.16 -15.44
C ARG A 127 -2.57 16.29 -16.14
N LYS A 128 -3.83 16.06 -16.55
CA LYS A 128 -4.71 17.10 -17.11
C LYS A 128 -5.01 18.18 -16.07
N GLN A 129 -5.11 17.83 -14.80
CA GLN A 129 -5.33 18.76 -13.68
C GLN A 129 -4.07 19.54 -13.30
N GLY A 130 -2.87 19.06 -13.68
CA GLY A 130 -1.59 19.59 -13.20
C GLY A 130 -1.39 19.40 -11.70
N ALA A 131 -2.15 18.51 -11.07
CA ALA A 131 -2.12 18.24 -9.64
C ALA A 131 -2.75 16.88 -9.33
N GLY A 132 -2.26 16.24 -8.27
CA GLY A 132 -2.80 15.00 -7.73
C GLY A 132 -1.94 14.47 -6.59
N HIS A 133 -2.44 13.50 -5.85
CA HIS A 133 -1.66 12.76 -4.86
C HIS A 133 -2.03 11.27 -4.88
N ILE A 134 -1.05 10.42 -5.08
CA ILE A 134 -1.21 8.97 -5.05
C ILE A 134 -0.65 8.46 -3.73
N LEU A 135 -1.51 7.88 -2.88
CA LEU A 135 -1.13 7.13 -1.70
C LEU A 135 -1.15 5.64 -2.03
N THR A 136 -0.05 4.93 -1.81
CA THR A 136 0.01 3.48 -1.98
C THR A 136 0.34 2.81 -0.65
N VAL A 137 -0.61 2.03 -0.13
CA VAL A 137 -0.40 1.30 1.12
C VAL A 137 0.46 0.06 0.84
N SER A 138 1.71 0.17 1.23
CA SER A 138 2.70 -0.90 1.27
C SER A 138 2.62 -1.64 2.63
N SER A 139 3.73 -1.82 3.28
CA SER A 139 3.91 -2.41 4.62
C SER A 139 5.36 -2.28 5.04
N ILE A 140 5.67 -2.40 6.31
CA ILE A 140 7.04 -2.71 6.76
C ILE A 140 7.59 -3.97 6.06
N ALA A 141 6.72 -4.90 5.66
CA ALA A 141 7.06 -6.08 4.86
C ALA A 141 7.47 -5.76 3.41
N GLY A 142 7.35 -4.52 2.95
CA GLY A 142 7.93 -4.02 1.70
C GLY A 142 9.38 -3.55 1.82
N LEU A 143 9.86 -3.36 3.05
CA LEU A 143 11.22 -2.95 3.36
C LEU A 143 12.03 -4.08 4.00
N VAL A 144 11.36 -4.97 4.73
CA VAL A 144 11.96 -6.07 5.50
C VAL A 144 11.24 -7.37 5.19
N ALA A 145 11.98 -8.43 4.86
CA ALA A 145 11.40 -9.75 4.68
C ALA A 145 10.98 -10.35 6.04
N MET A 146 9.81 -10.98 6.06
CA MET A 146 9.24 -11.64 7.24
C MET A 146 9.15 -13.14 7.01
N ASN A 147 9.35 -13.91 8.06
CA ASN A 147 9.13 -15.35 8.05
C ASN A 147 7.67 -15.66 7.68
N ALA A 148 7.48 -16.76 6.99
CA ALA A 148 6.15 -17.26 6.61
C ALA A 148 5.25 -16.27 5.83
N ALA A 149 5.86 -15.24 5.19
CA ALA A 149 5.16 -14.22 4.42
C ALA A 149 5.85 -13.90 3.09
N GLY A 150 6.68 -14.81 2.57
CA GLY A 150 7.53 -14.58 1.38
C GLY A 150 6.81 -13.99 0.16
N PRO A 151 5.68 -14.57 -0.32
CA PRO A 151 4.94 -14.01 -1.46
C PRO A 151 4.39 -12.60 -1.22
N TYR A 152 3.96 -12.31 0.02
CA TYR A 152 3.50 -10.98 0.41
C TYR A 152 4.66 -9.98 0.42
N CYS A 153 5.79 -10.34 1.05
CA CYS A 153 6.98 -9.50 1.04
C CYS A 153 7.42 -9.19 -0.40
N ALA A 154 7.49 -10.19 -1.28
CA ALA A 154 7.86 -10.00 -2.69
C ALA A 154 6.96 -8.98 -3.38
N ALA A 155 5.63 -9.08 -3.21
CA ALA A 155 4.69 -8.13 -3.80
C ALA A 155 4.82 -6.72 -3.21
N LYS A 156 5.08 -6.61 -1.90
CA LYS A 156 5.28 -5.31 -1.24
C LYS A 156 6.63 -4.68 -1.61
N PHE A 157 7.70 -5.45 -1.75
CA PHE A 157 8.97 -4.94 -2.31
C PHE A 157 8.80 -4.45 -3.75
N ALA A 158 8.02 -5.17 -4.57
CA ALA A 158 7.74 -4.75 -5.95
C ALA A 158 7.00 -3.40 -6.00
N ILE A 159 5.96 -3.21 -5.18
CA ILE A 159 5.21 -1.95 -5.16
C ILE A 159 6.01 -0.79 -4.57
N GLU A 160 6.95 -1.06 -3.63
CA GLU A 160 7.88 -0.06 -3.11
C GLU A 160 8.72 0.54 -4.25
N GLY A 161 9.47 -0.30 -4.96
CA GLY A 161 10.36 0.15 -6.03
C GLY A 161 9.60 0.84 -7.18
N TRP A 162 8.44 0.31 -7.57
CA TRP A 162 7.60 0.90 -8.60
C TRP A 162 7.05 2.29 -8.18
N THR A 163 6.59 2.41 -6.94
CA THR A 163 6.00 3.65 -6.43
C THR A 163 7.06 4.73 -6.22
N GLU A 164 8.26 4.35 -5.79
CA GLU A 164 9.39 5.27 -5.64
C GLU A 164 9.83 5.84 -7.01
N ALA A 165 9.92 5.01 -8.04
CA ALA A 165 10.17 5.46 -9.40
C ALA A 165 9.08 6.42 -9.90
N LEU A 166 7.79 6.06 -9.67
CA LEU A 166 6.66 6.92 -10.02
C LEU A 166 6.72 8.27 -9.30
N ALA A 167 7.20 8.33 -8.05
CA ALA A 167 7.33 9.59 -7.32
C ALA A 167 8.30 10.56 -8.01
N ILE A 168 9.40 10.04 -8.57
CA ILE A 168 10.38 10.82 -9.33
C ILE A 168 9.76 11.30 -10.66
N GLU A 169 9.13 10.39 -11.41
CA GLU A 169 8.55 10.64 -12.73
C GLU A 169 7.34 11.59 -12.69
N ALA A 170 6.51 11.51 -11.66
CA ALA A 170 5.28 12.28 -11.55
C ALA A 170 5.48 13.69 -10.95
N LYS A 171 6.58 13.91 -10.23
CA LYS A 171 6.89 15.20 -9.58
C LYS A 171 6.88 16.40 -10.55
N PRO A 172 7.51 16.34 -11.74
CA PRO A 172 7.47 17.45 -12.71
C PRO A 172 6.06 17.76 -13.25
N LEU A 173 5.12 16.82 -13.10
CA LEU A 173 3.73 16.94 -13.53
C LEU A 173 2.81 17.54 -12.44
N GLY A 174 3.36 17.94 -11.30
CA GLY A 174 2.60 18.42 -10.15
C GLY A 174 1.86 17.32 -9.38
N ILE A 175 2.20 16.05 -9.63
CA ILE A 175 1.59 14.89 -8.97
C ILE A 175 2.52 14.40 -7.86
N ARG A 176 1.99 14.30 -6.66
CA ARG A 176 2.69 13.79 -5.48
C ARG A 176 2.43 12.30 -5.31
N VAL A 177 3.38 11.60 -4.75
CA VAL A 177 3.27 10.16 -4.51
C VAL A 177 3.82 9.86 -3.12
N THR A 178 3.08 9.08 -2.32
CA THR A 178 3.51 8.66 -0.99
C THR A 178 3.24 7.18 -0.78
N LEU A 179 4.26 6.45 -0.40
CA LEU A 179 4.18 5.10 0.16
C LEU A 179 3.74 5.19 1.61
N VAL A 180 2.73 4.44 1.99
CA VAL A 180 2.32 4.27 3.39
C VAL A 180 2.79 2.90 3.85
N GLU A 181 3.64 2.87 4.88
CA GLU A 181 4.37 1.68 5.34
C GLU A 181 3.93 1.30 6.77
N PRO A 182 2.74 0.68 6.95
CA PRO A 182 2.26 0.33 8.28
C PRO A 182 2.99 -0.88 8.86
N GLY A 183 3.18 -0.86 10.17
CA GLY A 183 3.39 -2.03 11.01
C GLY A 183 2.08 -2.77 11.29
N ALA A 184 1.90 -3.28 12.50
CA ALA A 184 0.72 -4.03 12.92
C ALA A 184 -0.41 -3.11 13.39
N PHE A 185 -1.49 -3.03 12.61
CA PHE A 185 -2.69 -2.27 12.92
C PHE A 185 -3.88 -3.19 13.26
N ARG A 186 -4.73 -2.77 14.18
CA ARG A 186 -5.92 -3.51 14.62
C ARG A 186 -7.01 -3.48 13.54
N THR A 187 -6.93 -4.46 12.63
CA THR A 187 -7.81 -4.62 11.47
C THR A 187 -8.14 -6.09 11.25
N GLU A 188 -9.09 -6.38 10.34
CA GLU A 188 -9.38 -7.75 9.88
C GLU A 188 -8.21 -8.37 9.07
N PHE A 189 -7.11 -7.65 8.82
CA PHE A 189 -6.01 -8.09 7.95
C PHE A 189 -5.26 -9.31 8.50
N ALA A 190 -5.09 -9.42 9.83
CA ALA A 190 -4.40 -10.54 10.46
C ALA A 190 -5.27 -11.81 10.62
N GLY A 191 -6.54 -11.76 10.21
CA GLY A 191 -7.49 -12.86 10.36
C GLY A 191 -7.49 -13.86 9.19
N ASP A 192 -8.62 -14.57 9.05
CA ASP A 192 -8.86 -15.65 8.06
C ASP A 192 -8.76 -15.20 6.59
N ALA A 193 -8.68 -13.90 6.33
CA ALA A 193 -8.53 -13.35 4.97
C ALA A 193 -7.16 -13.62 4.35
N ASN A 194 -6.15 -14.03 5.13
CA ASN A 194 -4.82 -14.35 4.63
C ASN A 194 -4.85 -15.60 3.74
N MET A 195 -4.12 -15.53 2.62
CA MET A 195 -3.91 -16.70 1.77
C MET A 195 -3.04 -17.71 2.51
N ARG A 196 -3.46 -18.98 2.49
CA ARG A 196 -2.69 -20.10 3.02
C ARG A 196 -2.34 -21.06 1.89
N PRO A 197 -1.20 -21.75 1.93
CA PRO A 197 -0.85 -22.75 0.93
C PRO A 197 -1.78 -23.96 1.03
N ALA A 198 -2.03 -24.61 -0.12
CA ALA A 198 -2.85 -25.84 -0.18
C ALA A 198 -2.16 -27.03 0.47
N HIS A 199 -0.82 -27.05 0.45
CA HIS A 199 0.00 -28.12 0.99
C HIS A 199 0.97 -27.58 2.04
N ARG A 200 1.16 -28.33 3.12
CA ARG A 200 2.13 -28.04 4.17
C ARG A 200 3.29 -28.99 4.08
N ILE A 201 4.49 -28.48 4.35
CA ILE A 201 5.74 -29.23 4.39
C ILE A 201 6.20 -29.26 5.85
N ASP A 202 6.23 -30.45 6.47
CA ASP A 202 6.53 -30.59 7.90
C ASP A 202 7.86 -29.95 8.32
N ALA A 203 8.86 -29.94 7.43
CA ALA A 203 10.14 -29.31 7.68
C ALA A 203 10.06 -27.80 7.97
N TYR A 204 9.02 -27.12 7.51
CA TYR A 204 8.81 -25.69 7.73
C TYR A 204 7.94 -25.34 8.94
N ARG A 205 7.34 -26.34 9.61
CA ARG A 205 6.49 -26.11 10.81
C ARG A 205 7.18 -25.28 11.88
N PRO A 206 8.46 -25.54 12.24
CA PRO A 206 9.14 -24.74 13.27
C PRO A 206 9.29 -23.24 12.93
N VAL A 207 9.17 -22.87 11.65
CA VAL A 207 9.26 -21.48 11.17
C VAL A 207 7.87 -20.86 10.98
N VAL A 208 6.90 -21.65 10.51
CA VAL A 208 5.56 -21.15 10.16
C VAL A 208 4.63 -21.07 11.37
N GLU A 209 4.58 -22.13 12.21
CA GLU A 209 3.67 -22.21 13.36
C GLU A 209 3.85 -21.07 14.38
N PRO A 210 5.06 -20.62 14.73
CA PRO A 210 5.22 -19.48 15.63
C PRO A 210 4.62 -18.19 15.07
N PHE A 211 4.71 -17.98 13.75
CA PHE A 211 4.12 -16.81 13.09
C PHE A 211 2.59 -16.90 13.03
N GLU A 212 2.03 -18.10 12.77
CA GLU A 212 0.59 -18.35 12.83
C GLU A 212 0.03 -18.07 14.23
N THR A 213 0.67 -18.64 15.25
CA THR A 213 0.32 -18.41 16.66
C THR A 213 0.36 -16.93 17.03
N TYR A 214 1.40 -16.21 16.57
CA TYR A 214 1.49 -14.76 16.78
C TYR A 214 0.32 -14.02 16.13
N LEU A 215 -0.04 -14.32 14.88
CA LEU A 215 -1.15 -13.66 14.20
C LEU A 215 -2.50 -13.95 14.89
N GLU A 216 -2.72 -15.19 15.32
CA GLU A 216 -3.93 -15.58 16.03
C GLU A 216 -4.06 -14.90 17.39
N SER A 217 -2.98 -14.94 18.19
CA SER A 217 -2.95 -14.34 19.53
C SER A 217 -3.00 -12.82 19.52
N SER A 218 -2.42 -12.17 18.48
CA SER A 218 -2.42 -10.72 18.34
C SER A 218 -3.66 -10.16 17.66
N SER A 219 -4.54 -11.01 17.11
CA SER A 219 -5.73 -10.56 16.38
C SER A 219 -6.67 -9.73 17.30
N GLY A 220 -6.98 -8.50 16.86
CA GLY A 220 -7.76 -7.53 17.63
C GLY A 220 -7.01 -6.87 18.79
N GLN A 221 -5.73 -7.20 19.02
CA GLN A 221 -4.89 -6.64 20.08
C GLN A 221 -3.68 -5.85 19.56
N GLN A 222 -3.53 -5.71 18.24
CA GLN A 222 -2.45 -4.93 17.64
C GLN A 222 -2.47 -3.50 18.19
N MET A 223 -1.28 -2.91 18.39
CA MET A 223 -1.13 -1.57 18.99
C MET A 223 -1.56 -0.44 18.05
N GLY A 224 -1.47 -0.64 16.75
CA GLY A 224 -1.82 0.37 15.76
C GLY A 224 -3.32 0.63 15.70
N ASP A 225 -3.71 1.91 15.80
CA ASP A 225 -5.08 2.38 15.68
C ASP A 225 -5.35 2.80 14.22
N PRO A 226 -6.28 2.12 13.51
CA PRO A 226 -6.61 2.46 12.12
C PRO A 226 -7.11 3.90 11.94
N ALA A 227 -7.83 4.47 12.92
CA ALA A 227 -8.32 5.84 12.85
C ALA A 227 -7.17 6.85 12.93
N LYS A 228 -6.15 6.58 13.75
CA LYS A 228 -4.94 7.40 13.80
C LYS A 228 -4.12 7.28 12.53
N ALA A 229 -4.02 6.08 11.93
CA ALA A 229 -3.36 5.89 10.63
C ALA A 229 -4.08 6.70 9.54
N ALA A 230 -5.40 6.64 9.48
CA ALA A 230 -6.22 7.43 8.55
C ALA A 230 -5.94 8.93 8.71
N GLN A 231 -5.88 9.44 9.95
CA GLN A 231 -5.54 10.85 10.22
C GLN A 231 -4.15 11.21 9.69
N ARG A 232 -3.12 10.33 9.86
CA ARG A 232 -1.77 10.59 9.32
C ARG A 232 -1.78 10.62 7.79
N MET A 233 -2.58 9.77 7.12
CA MET A 233 -2.75 9.84 5.66
C MET A 233 -3.42 11.16 5.23
N LEU A 234 -4.43 11.65 5.96
CA LEU A 234 -5.03 12.96 5.70
C LEU A 234 -4.02 14.10 5.87
N ASP A 235 -3.19 14.04 6.94
CA ASP A 235 -2.17 15.05 7.22
C ASP A 235 -1.12 15.13 6.10
N VAL A 236 -0.66 13.97 5.61
CA VAL A 236 0.29 13.89 4.49
C VAL A 236 -0.29 14.51 3.22
N VAL A 237 -1.55 14.22 2.90
CA VAL A 237 -2.21 14.81 1.73
C VAL A 237 -2.43 16.32 1.89
N ALA A 238 -2.57 16.79 3.12
CA ALA A 238 -2.70 18.23 3.43
C ALA A 238 -1.35 18.96 3.45
N SER A 239 -0.23 18.24 3.56
CA SER A 239 1.12 18.82 3.61
C SER A 239 1.50 19.49 2.30
N ASN A 240 2.23 20.62 2.39
CA ASN A 240 2.84 21.26 1.22
C ASN A 240 4.07 20.50 0.72
N ASP A 241 4.74 19.79 1.61
CA ASP A 241 5.92 18.96 1.32
C ASP A 241 5.73 17.57 1.93
N PRO A 242 4.92 16.69 1.29
CA PRO A 242 4.69 15.35 1.79
C PRO A 242 5.92 14.47 1.55
N PRO A 243 6.25 13.56 2.49
CA PRO A 243 7.30 12.59 2.29
C PRO A 243 6.91 11.57 1.21
N VAL A 244 7.92 11.01 0.53
CA VAL A 244 7.71 9.86 -0.36
C VAL A 244 7.36 8.60 0.46
N ARG A 245 7.86 8.50 1.69
CA ARG A 245 7.65 7.37 2.60
C ARG A 245 7.04 7.83 3.92
N LEU A 246 5.88 7.27 4.26
CA LEU A 246 5.17 7.48 5.52
C LEU A 246 5.11 6.16 6.29
N MET A 247 6.09 5.94 7.14
CA MET A 247 6.07 4.80 8.04
C MET A 247 5.08 5.04 9.18
N LEU A 248 4.31 4.01 9.55
CA LEU A 248 3.28 4.07 10.58
C LEU A 248 3.42 2.92 11.58
N GLY A 249 3.50 3.28 12.87
CA GLY A 249 3.61 2.34 13.99
C GLY A 249 5.02 2.27 14.57
N ALA A 250 5.13 2.28 15.89
CA ALA A 250 6.43 2.19 16.59
C ALA A 250 7.16 0.87 16.31
N ASP A 251 6.41 -0.20 16.10
CA ASP A 251 6.91 -1.51 15.69
C ASP A 251 7.58 -1.45 14.29
N ALA A 252 6.97 -0.76 13.33
CA ALA A 252 7.56 -0.58 12.01
C ALA A 252 8.89 0.17 12.09
N TYR A 253 8.97 1.27 12.84
CA TYR A 253 10.21 2.01 13.06
C TYR A 253 11.30 1.13 13.71
N SER A 254 10.98 0.41 14.79
CA SER A 254 11.92 -0.45 15.48
C SER A 254 12.48 -1.57 14.60
N ILE A 255 11.60 -2.22 13.81
CA ILE A 255 12.00 -3.26 12.85
C ILE A 255 12.91 -2.67 11.77
N TRP A 256 12.55 -1.49 11.23
CA TRP A 256 13.33 -0.84 10.19
C TRP A 256 14.70 -0.41 10.68
N GLU A 257 14.79 0.25 11.83
CA GLU A 257 16.07 0.72 12.43
C GLU A 257 17.03 -0.46 12.66
N THR A 258 16.51 -1.55 13.23
CA THR A 258 17.30 -2.78 13.44
C THR A 258 17.78 -3.37 12.09
N THR A 259 16.88 -3.44 11.09
CA THR A 259 17.23 -3.98 9.78
C THR A 259 18.24 -3.10 9.06
N LEU A 260 18.11 -1.78 9.14
CA LEU A 260 19.05 -0.84 8.55
C LEU A 260 20.45 -1.00 9.12
N ALA A 261 20.57 -1.12 10.46
CA ALA A 261 21.85 -1.36 11.12
C ALA A 261 22.50 -2.68 10.66
N ASN A 262 21.72 -3.75 10.57
CA ASN A 262 22.20 -5.05 10.09
C ASN A 262 22.66 -5.00 8.62
N ARG A 263 21.89 -4.36 7.73
CA ARG A 263 22.27 -4.17 6.32
C ARG A 263 23.53 -3.33 6.17
N GLN A 264 23.70 -2.28 6.98
CA GLN A 264 24.90 -1.47 7.00
C GLN A 264 26.13 -2.29 7.43
N ALA A 265 26.00 -3.13 8.46
CA ALA A 265 27.07 -4.02 8.90
C ALA A 265 27.48 -5.04 7.83
N ASP A 266 26.50 -5.66 7.15
CA ASP A 266 26.75 -6.60 6.06
C ASP A 266 27.43 -5.91 4.85
N LEU A 267 26.96 -4.72 4.49
CA LEU A 267 27.56 -3.92 3.43
C LEU A 267 29.01 -3.55 3.75
N ALA A 268 29.29 -3.12 4.98
CA ALA A 268 30.64 -2.77 5.43
C ALA A 268 31.59 -3.97 5.36
N ARG A 269 31.13 -5.18 5.77
CA ARG A 269 31.91 -6.42 5.77
C ARG A 269 32.38 -6.84 4.37
N TRP A 270 31.59 -6.57 3.34
CA TRP A 270 31.88 -6.99 1.97
C TRP A 270 32.32 -5.85 1.04
N ARG A 271 32.38 -4.61 1.55
CA ARG A 271 32.58 -3.39 0.77
C ARG A 271 33.85 -3.43 -0.08
N GLU A 272 34.99 -3.79 0.48
CA GLU A 272 36.28 -3.80 -0.24
C GLU A 272 36.25 -4.77 -1.42
N ARG A 273 35.70 -5.99 -1.22
CA ARG A 273 35.56 -6.98 -2.28
C ARG A 273 34.52 -6.57 -3.34
N GLY A 274 33.44 -5.92 -2.92
CA GLY A 274 32.39 -5.45 -3.84
C GLY A 274 32.82 -4.28 -4.72
N ILE A 275 33.73 -3.43 -4.23
CA ILE A 275 34.27 -2.29 -4.99
C ILE A 275 35.29 -2.78 -6.05
N ASP A 276 36.05 -3.82 -5.77
CA ASP A 276 37.09 -4.36 -6.65
C ASP A 276 36.47 -5.19 -7.79
N THR A 277 35.62 -4.54 -8.60
CA THR A 277 34.93 -5.14 -9.74
C THR A 277 35.02 -4.29 -11.01
N ALA A 278 35.81 -3.20 -10.98
CA ALA A 278 36.02 -2.35 -12.12
C ALA A 278 37.15 -2.91 -13.03
N PHE A 279 37.13 -2.56 -14.31
CA PHE A 279 38.27 -2.79 -15.18
C PHE A 279 39.48 -1.96 -14.73
N GLU A 280 40.66 -2.50 -14.89
CA GLU A 280 41.91 -1.78 -14.60
C GLU A 280 41.95 -0.43 -15.37
N GLY A 281 42.19 0.66 -14.67
CA GLY A 281 42.21 2.01 -15.25
C GLY A 281 40.83 2.65 -15.53
N ALA A 282 39.72 2.00 -15.12
CA ALA A 282 38.40 2.59 -15.25
C ALA A 282 38.22 3.85 -14.39
N ALA A 283 37.69 4.94 -14.97
CA ALA A 283 37.37 6.16 -14.24
C ALA A 283 36.13 5.94 -13.34
N THR A 284 36.14 6.49 -12.14
CA THR A 284 34.96 6.50 -11.26
C THR A 284 33.90 7.43 -11.84
N VAL A 285 32.73 6.86 -12.17
CA VAL A 285 31.58 7.65 -12.63
C VAL A 285 30.67 7.90 -11.43
N GLN A 286 30.40 9.16 -11.12
CA GLN A 286 29.34 9.53 -10.17
C GLN A 286 28.00 9.55 -10.91
N ILE A 287 27.10 8.65 -10.55
CA ILE A 287 25.72 8.65 -11.04
C ILE A 287 24.92 9.61 -10.15
N GLN A 288 24.36 10.66 -10.75
CA GLN A 288 23.35 11.49 -10.08
C GLN A 288 21.99 10.80 -10.24
N LEU A 289 21.38 10.42 -9.12
CA LEU A 289 20.04 9.85 -9.04
C LEU A 289 18.99 10.94 -8.78
#